data_dd2d5ea7dca239f110aeee9c30f0805c
#
_entry.id   dd2d5ea7dca239f110aeee9c30f0805c
#
_cell.length_a   1.000
_cell.length_b   1.000
_cell.length_c   1.000
_cell.angle_alpha   90.00
_cell.angle_beta   90.00
_cell.angle_gamma   90.00
#
_symmetry.space_group_name_H-M   'P 1'
#
loop_
_entity.id
_entity.type
_entity.pdbx_description
1 polymer ?
#
loop_
_entity_poly.entity_id
_entity_poly.type
_entity_poly.pdbx_seq_one_letter_code
_entity_poly.pdbx_strand_id
1 'polypeptide(L)'
;MQIVEENKLSKRLVSAYGFKSRQALSDHLGVSKSTMANRYLRDSFPADWVIQCNLETNASLLWLSTGQGEMFPKGERGKENVIAPTIQCVKLVGGKLNTANPVILDNEFIAKEIKKPLVVDDNNSWYLLDTEWPDVQDGLWLIDIQGMHSIKKITKIPVYKIRVCDNNVTFDCAIDEINFIGRVYLTISKY
;
A
#
# COMPACT_ATOMS: atom_id res chain seq x y z
N MET A 1 9.11 -28.84 23.55
CA MET A 1 8.88 -27.38 23.61
C MET A 1 8.07 -27.12 24.87
N GLN A 2 8.71 -26.69 25.98
CA GLN A 2 8.06 -26.48 27.27
C GLN A 2 7.17 -25.25 27.18
N ILE A 3 5.86 -25.44 27.41
CA ILE A 3 4.88 -24.37 27.49
C ILE A 3 5.15 -23.61 28.78
N VAL A 4 5.51 -22.34 28.61
CA VAL A 4 5.97 -21.44 29.68
C VAL A 4 4.80 -21.07 30.58
N GLU A 5 4.98 -21.34 31.88
CA GLU A 5 4.24 -20.82 33.04
C GLU A 5 3.07 -19.88 32.72
N GLU A 6 1.87 -20.38 32.85
CA GLU A 6 0.57 -19.75 32.51
C GLU A 6 0.32 -18.40 33.20
N ASN A 7 0.91 -18.22 34.37
CA ASN A 7 0.86 -16.95 35.10
C ASN A 7 1.58 -15.80 34.37
N LYS A 8 2.49 -16.16 33.42
CA LYS A 8 3.22 -15.19 32.61
C LYS A 8 2.42 -14.77 31.38
N LEU A 9 1.64 -15.67 30.76
CA LEU A 9 0.84 -15.34 29.58
C LEU A 9 -0.27 -14.32 29.89
N SER A 10 -1.04 -14.51 30.98
CA SER A 10 -2.06 -13.53 31.35
C SER A 10 -1.49 -12.15 31.67
N LYS A 11 -0.28 -12.10 32.26
CA LYS A 11 0.43 -10.84 32.49
C LYS A 11 0.84 -10.19 31.16
N ARG A 12 1.29 -10.98 30.18
CA ARG A 12 1.63 -10.47 28.85
C ARG A 12 0.41 -9.92 28.12
N LEU A 13 -0.72 -10.62 28.12
CA LEU A 13 -1.96 -10.12 27.55
C LEU A 13 -2.41 -8.80 28.21
N VAL A 14 -2.43 -8.74 29.54
CA VAL A 14 -2.74 -7.50 30.29
C VAL A 14 -1.81 -6.36 29.89
N SER A 15 -0.50 -6.64 29.76
CA SER A 15 0.50 -5.64 29.36
C SER A 15 0.31 -5.19 27.92
N ALA A 16 0.03 -6.10 27.00
CA ALA A 16 -0.16 -5.80 25.59
C ALA A 16 -1.38 -4.90 25.33
N TYR A 17 -2.48 -5.17 26.04
CA TYR A 17 -3.67 -4.33 26.03
C TYR A 17 -3.53 -3.02 26.83
N GLY A 18 -2.49 -2.87 27.63
CA GLY A 18 -2.35 -1.73 28.56
C GLY A 18 -3.36 -1.72 29.69
N PHE A 19 -3.97 -2.86 30.03
CA PHE A 19 -4.93 -2.96 31.10
C PHE A 19 -4.26 -2.94 32.48
N LYS A 20 -4.98 -2.43 33.48
CA LYS A 20 -4.49 -2.36 34.88
C LYS A 20 -4.73 -3.65 35.66
N SER A 21 -5.59 -4.55 35.20
CA SER A 21 -5.99 -5.74 35.91
C SER A 21 -6.41 -6.89 34.99
N ARG A 22 -6.35 -8.12 35.53
CA ARG A 22 -6.90 -9.31 34.87
C ARG A 22 -8.44 -9.27 34.75
N GLN A 23 -9.12 -8.51 35.61
CA GLN A 23 -10.55 -8.30 35.48
C GLN A 23 -10.86 -7.55 34.19
N ALA A 24 -10.16 -6.46 33.91
CA ALA A 24 -10.33 -5.70 32.67
C ALA A 24 -10.07 -6.58 31.40
N LEU A 25 -9.09 -7.50 31.49
CA LEU A 25 -8.85 -8.46 30.40
C LEU A 25 -10.02 -9.44 30.25
N SER A 26 -10.58 -10.00 31.36
CA SER A 26 -11.71 -10.92 31.25
C SER A 26 -12.96 -10.26 30.70
N ASP A 27 -13.22 -9.02 31.13
CA ASP A 27 -14.35 -8.23 30.64
C ASP A 27 -14.21 -7.91 29.13
N HIS A 28 -13.01 -7.55 28.69
CA HIS A 28 -12.71 -7.29 27.29
C HIS A 28 -12.86 -8.54 26.41
N LEU A 29 -12.35 -9.69 26.87
CA LEU A 29 -12.46 -10.96 26.16
C LEU A 29 -13.86 -11.60 26.24
N GLY A 30 -14.81 -11.00 26.99
CA GLY A 30 -16.15 -11.53 27.15
C GLY A 30 -16.20 -12.85 27.92
N VAL A 31 -15.21 -13.13 28.78
CA VAL A 31 -15.13 -14.40 29.54
C VAL A 31 -15.28 -14.18 31.02
N SER A 32 -15.90 -15.16 31.72
CA SER A 32 -16.01 -15.11 33.17
C SER A 32 -14.66 -15.35 33.87
N LYS A 33 -14.48 -14.82 35.07
CA LYS A 33 -13.29 -15.09 35.90
C LYS A 33 -13.04 -16.59 36.12
N SER A 34 -14.11 -17.37 36.31
CA SER A 34 -14.03 -18.83 36.46
C SER A 34 -13.58 -19.51 35.16
N THR A 35 -14.05 -19.06 33.99
CA THR A 35 -13.62 -19.58 32.71
C THR A 35 -12.13 -19.30 32.47
N MET A 36 -11.69 -18.09 32.78
CA MET A 36 -10.28 -17.72 32.68
C MET A 36 -9.42 -18.56 33.63
N ALA A 37 -9.81 -18.70 34.88
CA ALA A 37 -9.10 -19.54 35.88
C ALA A 37 -9.08 -21.02 35.47
N ASN A 38 -10.20 -21.57 35.01
CA ASN A 38 -10.28 -22.96 34.57
C ASN A 38 -9.44 -23.28 33.34
N ARG A 39 -9.32 -22.36 32.38
CA ARG A 39 -8.39 -22.54 31.23
C ARG A 39 -6.95 -22.62 31.70
N TYR A 40 -6.56 -21.81 32.69
CA TYR A 40 -5.22 -21.86 33.27
C TYR A 40 -4.96 -23.17 34.07
N LEU A 41 -5.97 -23.74 34.71
CA LEU A 41 -5.82 -24.99 35.43
C LEU A 41 -5.76 -26.23 34.53
N ARG A 42 -6.23 -26.14 33.28
CA ARG A 42 -6.29 -27.26 32.33
C ARG A 42 -5.10 -27.37 31.41
N ASP A 43 -4.06 -26.57 31.62
CA ASP A 43 -2.84 -26.53 30.77
C ASP A 43 -3.19 -26.34 29.27
N SER A 44 -4.30 -25.67 29.00
CA SER A 44 -4.77 -25.40 27.64
C SER A 44 -4.34 -24.02 27.22
N PHE A 45 -3.36 -23.94 26.29
CA PHE A 45 -2.89 -22.67 25.75
C PHE A 45 -4.05 -21.91 25.06
N PRO A 46 -4.41 -20.69 25.51
CA PRO A 46 -5.53 -19.94 24.96
C PRO A 46 -5.11 -19.23 23.66
N ALA A 47 -4.94 -20.00 22.58
CA ALA A 47 -4.51 -19.48 21.29
C ALA A 47 -5.47 -18.42 20.72
N ASP A 48 -6.77 -18.59 20.97
CA ASP A 48 -7.82 -17.63 20.60
C ASP A 48 -7.56 -16.23 21.19
N TRP A 49 -7.23 -16.14 22.47
CA TRP A 49 -6.94 -14.87 23.14
C TRP A 49 -5.62 -14.24 22.68
N VAL A 50 -4.63 -15.08 22.38
CA VAL A 50 -3.34 -14.63 21.86
C VAL A 50 -3.47 -14.06 20.45
N ILE A 51 -4.24 -14.73 19.58
CA ILE A 51 -4.53 -14.27 18.24
C ILE A 51 -5.34 -12.97 18.28
N GLN A 52 -6.39 -12.92 19.09
CA GLN A 52 -7.21 -11.72 19.28
C GLN A 52 -6.34 -10.54 19.74
N CYS A 53 -5.51 -10.74 20.77
CA CYS A 53 -4.62 -9.72 21.28
C CYS A 53 -3.63 -9.22 20.21
N ASN A 54 -3.05 -10.12 19.41
CA ASN A 54 -2.17 -9.73 18.31
C ASN A 54 -2.91 -8.87 17.28
N LEU A 55 -4.11 -9.27 16.85
CA LEU A 55 -4.92 -8.54 15.87
C LEU A 55 -5.36 -7.15 16.37
N GLU A 56 -5.68 -7.02 17.66
CA GLU A 56 -6.17 -5.78 18.25
C GLU A 56 -5.05 -4.81 18.67
N THR A 57 -3.89 -5.35 19.09
CA THR A 57 -2.80 -4.53 19.67
C THR A 57 -1.54 -4.50 18.84
N ASN A 58 -1.41 -5.34 17.81
CA ASN A 58 -0.17 -5.60 17.06
C ASN A 58 0.99 -6.09 17.96
N ALA A 59 0.72 -6.63 19.14
CA ALA A 59 1.74 -7.23 19.97
C ALA A 59 2.27 -8.53 19.33
N SER A 60 3.59 -8.72 19.35
CA SER A 60 4.25 -9.88 18.74
C SER A 60 3.70 -11.21 19.23
N LEU A 61 3.28 -12.09 18.33
CA LEU A 61 2.86 -13.45 18.64
C LEU A 61 3.96 -14.23 19.36
N LEU A 62 5.21 -14.04 18.97
CA LEU A 62 6.36 -14.66 19.63
C LEU A 62 6.46 -14.18 21.09
N TRP A 63 6.37 -12.87 21.32
CA TRP A 63 6.43 -12.33 22.66
C TRP A 63 5.22 -12.74 23.49
N LEU A 64 4.02 -12.68 22.95
CA LEU A 64 2.80 -13.13 23.63
C LEU A 64 2.91 -14.60 24.03
N SER A 65 3.37 -15.47 23.15
CA SER A 65 3.43 -16.91 23.38
C SER A 65 4.59 -17.31 24.29
N THR A 66 5.79 -16.76 24.08
CA THR A 66 7.02 -17.21 24.75
C THR A 66 7.60 -16.22 25.74
N GLY A 67 7.29 -14.94 25.61
CA GLY A 67 7.92 -13.83 26.33
C GLY A 67 9.30 -13.43 25.76
N GLN A 68 9.69 -14.01 24.65
CA GLN A 68 10.97 -13.67 23.99
C GLN A 68 10.78 -12.57 22.94
N GLY A 69 11.80 -11.73 22.78
CA GLY A 69 11.76 -10.60 21.85
C GLY A 69 11.06 -9.37 22.44
N GLU A 70 10.81 -8.40 21.58
CA GLU A 70 10.09 -7.17 21.97
C GLU A 70 8.57 -7.39 21.92
N MET A 71 7.84 -6.80 22.87
CA MET A 71 6.37 -6.83 22.89
C MET A 71 5.80 -6.17 21.62
N PHE A 72 6.40 -5.06 21.21
CA PHE A 72 6.09 -4.35 20.00
C PHE A 72 7.41 -4.13 19.22
N PRO A 73 7.76 -5.02 18.28
CA PRO A 73 8.99 -4.90 17.49
C PRO A 73 9.03 -3.56 16.76
N LYS A 74 10.16 -2.87 16.81
CA LYS A 74 10.37 -1.64 16.05
C LYS A 74 10.37 -1.98 14.57
N GLY A 75 9.37 -1.57 13.83
CA GLY A 75 9.13 -1.92 12.43
C GLY A 75 7.79 -2.62 12.20
N GLU A 76 7.18 -3.19 13.25
CA GLU A 76 5.81 -3.70 13.19
C GLU A 76 4.80 -2.79 13.91
N ARG A 77 5.26 -1.76 14.63
CA ARG A 77 4.37 -0.67 15.09
C ARG A 77 3.92 0.14 13.91
N GLY A 78 2.67 -0.07 13.53
CA GLY A 78 2.07 0.71 12.45
C GLY A 78 2.41 0.20 11.05
N LYS A 79 2.67 -1.10 10.87
CA LYS A 79 1.89 -1.72 9.83
C LYS A 79 0.45 -1.79 10.42
N GLU A 80 -0.26 -0.62 10.45
CA GLU A 80 -1.53 -0.63 9.74
C GLU A 80 -1.31 -1.67 8.67
N ASN A 81 -2.24 -2.59 8.45
CA ASN A 81 -2.32 -3.27 7.18
C ASN A 81 -2.37 -2.13 6.15
N VAL A 82 -1.21 -1.57 5.85
CA VAL A 82 -0.99 -0.79 4.66
C VAL A 82 -1.05 -1.90 3.63
N ILE A 83 -2.28 -2.24 3.27
CA ILE A 83 -2.55 -2.89 2.01
C ILE A 83 -1.85 -1.94 1.05
N ALA A 84 -0.62 -2.29 0.67
CA ALA A 84 0.14 -1.46 -0.24
C ALA A 84 -0.80 -1.20 -1.41
N PRO A 85 -1.03 0.06 -1.77
CA PRO A 85 -2.14 0.39 -2.64
C PRO A 85 -2.00 -0.41 -3.93
N THR A 86 -3.05 -1.12 -4.24
CA THR A 86 -3.17 -1.85 -5.50
C THR A 86 -3.53 -0.83 -6.58
N ILE A 87 -2.61 -0.58 -7.49
CA ILE A 87 -2.77 0.40 -8.57
C ILE A 87 -3.14 -0.33 -9.84
N GLN A 88 -4.13 0.19 -10.53
CA GLN A 88 -4.51 -0.33 -11.85
C GLN A 88 -3.32 -0.26 -12.81
N CYS A 89 -3.09 -1.32 -13.57
CA CYS A 89 -2.06 -1.38 -14.59
C CYS A 89 -2.68 -1.62 -15.97
N VAL A 90 -2.12 -0.96 -16.97
CA VAL A 90 -2.44 -1.19 -18.38
C VAL A 90 -1.17 -1.42 -19.19
N LYS A 91 -1.24 -2.26 -20.21
CA LYS A 91 -0.16 -2.45 -21.19
C LYS A 91 -0.39 -1.58 -22.41
N LEU A 92 0.63 -0.84 -22.78
CA LEU A 92 0.68 -0.07 -24.02
C LEU A 92 1.36 -0.92 -25.11
N VAL A 93 0.57 -1.40 -26.07
CA VAL A 93 1.07 -2.24 -27.17
C VAL A 93 0.48 -1.76 -28.47
N GLY A 94 1.34 -1.38 -29.43
CA GLY A 94 0.91 -0.90 -30.74
C GLY A 94 -0.02 0.31 -30.69
N GLY A 95 0.18 1.20 -29.72
CA GLY A 95 -0.65 2.39 -29.51
C GLY A 95 -2.00 2.11 -28.85
N LYS A 96 -2.25 0.91 -28.32
CA LYS A 96 -3.47 0.56 -27.63
C LYS A 96 -3.21 0.21 -26.17
N LEU A 97 -4.10 0.66 -25.30
CA LEU A 97 -4.09 0.33 -23.87
C LEU A 97 -4.92 -0.94 -23.63
N ASN A 98 -4.27 -1.96 -23.09
CA ASN A 98 -4.89 -3.23 -22.72
C ASN A 98 -4.84 -3.40 -21.21
N THR A 99 -5.91 -3.91 -20.60
CA THR A 99 -5.95 -4.18 -19.17
C THR A 99 -4.87 -5.21 -18.80
N ALA A 100 -4.15 -4.94 -17.71
CA ALA A 100 -3.15 -5.83 -17.13
C ALA A 100 -3.46 -6.11 -15.65
N ASN A 101 -2.73 -7.06 -15.05
CA ASN A 101 -2.88 -7.31 -13.63
C ASN A 101 -2.45 -6.07 -12.84
N PRO A 102 -3.22 -5.67 -11.81
CA PRO A 102 -2.85 -4.56 -10.95
C PRO A 102 -1.49 -4.79 -10.30
N VAL A 103 -0.78 -3.71 -10.00
CA VAL A 103 0.52 -3.73 -9.34
C VAL A 103 0.41 -3.21 -7.92
N ILE A 104 1.25 -3.73 -7.04
CA ILE A 104 1.37 -3.27 -5.66
C ILE A 104 2.65 -2.43 -5.60
N LEU A 105 2.52 -1.15 -5.25
CA LEU A 105 3.64 -0.24 -5.02
C LEU A 105 3.64 0.23 -3.57
N ASP A 106 4.83 0.39 -2.99
CA ASP A 106 4.94 1.00 -1.68
C ASP A 106 4.53 2.48 -1.77
N ASN A 107 3.91 2.98 -0.70
CA ASN A 107 3.47 4.39 -0.61
C ASN A 107 4.63 5.38 -0.75
N GLU A 108 5.86 4.97 -0.48
CA GLU A 108 7.04 5.81 -0.67
C GLU A 108 7.33 6.11 -2.16
N PHE A 109 6.90 5.23 -3.08
CA PHE A 109 7.03 5.43 -4.52
C PHE A 109 5.90 6.27 -5.11
N ILE A 110 4.82 6.46 -4.37
CA ILE A 110 3.66 7.23 -4.81
C ILE A 110 3.78 8.65 -4.27
N ALA A 111 4.07 9.61 -5.14
CA ALA A 111 4.11 11.00 -4.74
C ALA A 111 2.76 11.43 -4.14
N LYS A 112 2.79 12.20 -3.05
CA LYS A 112 1.58 12.64 -2.31
C LYS A 112 0.62 13.47 -3.16
N GLU A 113 1.13 14.06 -4.23
CA GLU A 113 0.37 14.87 -5.19
C GLU A 113 -0.47 14.04 -6.15
N ILE A 114 -0.18 12.72 -6.30
CA ILE A 114 -0.91 11.83 -7.20
C ILE A 114 -2.26 11.49 -6.58
N LYS A 115 -3.33 11.89 -7.26
CA LYS A 115 -4.71 11.67 -6.79
C LYS A 115 -5.30 10.38 -7.33
N LYS A 116 -5.06 10.08 -8.60
CA LYS A 116 -5.62 8.91 -9.28
C LYS A 116 -4.53 8.15 -10.05
N PRO A 117 -3.75 7.32 -9.33
CA PRO A 117 -2.60 6.63 -9.92
C PRO A 117 -3.01 5.58 -10.96
N LEU A 118 -2.25 5.52 -12.04
CA LEU A 118 -2.30 4.49 -13.07
C LEU A 118 -0.88 4.08 -13.43
N VAL A 119 -0.63 2.79 -13.59
CA VAL A 119 0.63 2.27 -14.12
C VAL A 119 0.46 1.89 -15.58
N VAL A 120 1.39 2.32 -16.42
CA VAL A 120 1.47 1.93 -17.83
C VAL A 120 2.75 1.12 -18.06
N ASP A 121 2.61 -0.09 -18.56
CA ASP A 121 3.72 -0.96 -19.00
C ASP A 121 3.82 -0.89 -20.53
N ASP A 122 4.92 -0.37 -21.06
CA ASP A 122 5.20 -0.27 -22.50
C ASP A 122 6.26 -1.28 -22.98
N ASN A 123 6.47 -2.38 -22.22
CA ASN A 123 7.48 -3.43 -22.38
C ASN A 123 8.91 -3.02 -21.97
N ASN A 124 9.35 -1.79 -22.22
CA ASN A 124 10.70 -1.32 -21.91
C ASN A 124 10.75 -0.57 -20.58
N SER A 125 9.65 0.06 -20.19
CA SER A 125 9.56 0.87 -18.98
C SER A 125 8.17 0.79 -18.37
N TRP A 126 8.11 1.03 -17.07
CA TRP A 126 6.87 1.27 -16.36
C TRP A 126 6.77 2.75 -16.05
N TYR A 127 5.60 3.31 -16.25
CA TYR A 127 5.29 4.70 -15.99
C TYR A 127 4.19 4.77 -14.93
N LEU A 128 4.47 5.41 -13.80
CA LEU A 128 3.45 5.79 -12.83
C LEU A 128 2.96 7.19 -13.18
N LEU A 129 1.68 7.32 -13.42
CA LEU A 129 1.06 8.59 -13.80
C LEU A 129 -0.17 8.89 -12.96
N ASP A 130 -0.54 10.16 -12.91
CA ASP A 130 -1.81 10.63 -12.38
C ASP A 130 -2.78 10.88 -13.53
N THR A 131 -3.98 10.32 -13.42
CA THR A 131 -5.06 10.54 -14.40
C THR A 131 -5.97 11.70 -14.01
N GLU A 132 -5.67 12.41 -12.91
CA GLU A 132 -6.37 13.61 -12.46
C GLU A 132 -5.38 14.75 -12.27
N TRP A 133 -5.39 15.71 -13.16
CA TRP A 133 -4.49 16.87 -13.15
C TRP A 133 -5.25 18.18 -13.35
N PRO A 134 -4.80 19.32 -12.74
CA PRO A 134 -5.49 20.60 -12.87
C PRO A 134 -5.23 21.31 -14.20
N ASP A 135 -4.05 21.18 -14.77
CA ASP A 135 -3.63 21.83 -16.03
C ASP A 135 -2.48 21.05 -16.67
N VAL A 136 -2.35 21.15 -17.99
CA VAL A 136 -1.23 20.58 -18.74
C VAL A 136 0.03 21.39 -18.46
N GLN A 137 1.08 20.70 -18.03
CA GLN A 137 2.40 21.24 -17.69
C GLN A 137 3.48 20.52 -18.48
N ASP A 138 4.66 21.12 -18.54
CA ASP A 138 5.85 20.49 -19.11
C ASP A 138 6.15 19.15 -18.43
N GLY A 139 6.51 18.14 -19.21
CA GLY A 139 6.82 16.82 -18.68
C GLY A 139 6.47 15.67 -19.63
N LEU A 140 6.52 14.44 -19.11
CA LEU A 140 6.05 13.25 -19.81
C LEU A 140 4.56 13.06 -19.58
N TRP A 141 3.85 12.71 -20.64
CA TRP A 141 2.42 12.49 -20.63
C TRP A 141 2.04 11.25 -21.42
N LEU A 142 1.05 10.52 -20.92
CA LEU A 142 0.28 9.60 -21.74
C LEU A 142 -0.75 10.41 -22.50
N ILE A 143 -0.67 10.35 -23.81
CA ILE A 143 -1.57 11.07 -24.71
C ILE A 143 -2.25 10.12 -25.69
N ASP A 144 -3.39 10.54 -26.20
CA ASP A 144 -4.08 9.91 -27.32
C ASP A 144 -4.15 10.89 -28.51
N ILE A 145 -3.67 10.46 -29.63
CA ILE A 145 -3.78 11.15 -30.91
C ILE A 145 -4.55 10.24 -31.87
N GLN A 146 -5.78 10.61 -32.18
CA GLN A 146 -6.65 9.87 -33.11
C GLN A 146 -6.78 8.37 -32.79
N GLY A 147 -6.91 8.02 -31.51
CA GLY A 147 -7.05 6.65 -31.04
C GLY A 147 -5.74 5.88 -30.85
N MET A 148 -4.58 6.56 -31.03
CA MET A 148 -3.26 6.01 -30.81
C MET A 148 -2.63 6.59 -29.55
N HIS A 149 -2.44 5.74 -28.55
CA HIS A 149 -1.84 6.11 -27.26
C HIS A 149 -0.32 6.04 -27.31
N SER A 150 0.33 7.00 -26.67
CA SER A 150 1.81 7.02 -26.56
C SER A 150 2.26 7.86 -25.37
N ILE A 151 3.46 7.55 -24.84
CA ILE A 151 4.13 8.40 -23.84
C ILE A 151 5.02 9.40 -24.61
N LYS A 152 4.76 10.70 -24.44
CA LYS A 152 5.49 11.77 -25.11
C LYS A 152 5.91 12.86 -24.14
N LYS A 153 7.01 13.52 -24.46
CA LYS A 153 7.42 14.75 -23.76
C LYS A 153 6.65 15.92 -24.33
N ILE A 154 5.96 16.62 -23.44
CA ILE A 154 5.18 17.82 -23.78
C ILE A 154 5.87 19.04 -23.21
N THR A 155 5.91 20.12 -23.98
CA THR A 155 6.34 21.45 -23.54
C THR A 155 5.29 22.46 -23.97
N LYS A 156 4.80 23.25 -23.01
CA LYS A 156 3.88 24.37 -23.33
C LYS A 156 4.63 25.47 -24.09
N ILE A 157 4.02 25.96 -25.14
CA ILE A 157 4.50 27.13 -25.86
C ILE A 157 3.42 28.19 -25.92
N PRO A 158 3.75 29.47 -26.12
CA PRO A 158 2.77 30.55 -26.12
C PRO A 158 1.62 30.31 -27.09
N VAL A 159 0.47 30.97 -26.81
CA VAL A 159 -0.73 30.99 -27.65
C VAL A 159 -1.43 29.62 -27.72
N TYR A 160 -1.67 28.99 -26.51
CA TYR A 160 -2.42 27.74 -26.35
C TYR A 160 -1.87 26.57 -27.20
N LYS A 161 -0.56 26.58 -27.49
CA LYS A 161 0.13 25.52 -28.20
C LYS A 161 1.01 24.68 -27.30
N ILE A 162 1.29 23.49 -27.76
CA ILE A 162 2.22 22.57 -27.16
C ILE A 162 3.20 22.07 -28.22
N ARG A 163 4.39 21.74 -27.74
CA ARG A 163 5.38 20.97 -28.50
C ARG A 163 5.39 19.55 -28.02
N VAL A 164 5.16 18.63 -28.92
CA VAL A 164 5.24 17.19 -28.69
C VAL A 164 6.57 16.69 -29.20
N CYS A 165 7.37 16.11 -28.30
CA CYS A 165 8.67 15.56 -28.65
C CYS A 165 8.64 14.04 -28.47
N ASP A 166 9.09 13.35 -29.51
CA ASP A 166 9.48 11.96 -29.52
C ASP A 166 10.95 11.83 -29.88
N ASN A 167 11.55 10.65 -29.76
CA ASN A 167 12.96 10.42 -30.08
C ASN A 167 13.33 10.84 -31.47
N ASN A 168 12.42 10.76 -32.45
CA ASN A 168 12.69 11.00 -33.87
C ASN A 168 11.84 12.11 -34.49
N VAL A 169 10.81 12.60 -33.85
CA VAL A 169 9.89 13.58 -34.43
C VAL A 169 9.48 14.60 -33.38
N THR A 170 9.51 15.87 -33.77
CA THR A 170 9.00 16.98 -32.93
C THR A 170 8.03 17.78 -33.77
N PHE A 171 6.86 18.08 -33.23
CA PHE A 171 5.86 18.92 -33.89
C PHE A 171 5.14 19.80 -32.87
N ASP A 172 4.61 20.91 -33.34
CA ASP A 172 3.79 21.84 -32.57
C ASP A 172 2.33 21.71 -33.00
N CYS A 173 1.42 21.71 -32.02
CA CYS A 173 -0.03 21.68 -32.27
C CYS A 173 -0.77 22.49 -31.23
N ALA A 174 -2.07 22.70 -31.42
CA ALA A 174 -2.91 23.27 -30.41
C ALA A 174 -3.15 22.24 -29.27
N ILE A 175 -3.39 22.74 -28.06
CA ILE A 175 -3.55 21.85 -26.87
C ILE A 175 -4.79 20.97 -26.97
N ASP A 176 -5.81 21.41 -27.66
CA ASP A 176 -7.09 20.74 -27.88
C ASP A 176 -7.08 19.72 -29.04
N GLU A 177 -6.02 19.69 -29.83
CA GLU A 177 -5.81 18.66 -30.88
C GLU A 177 -5.34 17.32 -30.34
N ILE A 178 -4.97 17.27 -29.05
CA ILE A 178 -4.47 16.07 -28.38
C ILE A 178 -5.31 15.78 -27.12
N ASN A 179 -5.65 14.53 -26.93
CA ASN A 179 -6.29 14.08 -25.69
C ASN A 179 -5.25 13.64 -24.66
N PHE A 180 -5.19 14.34 -23.54
CA PHE A 180 -4.30 14.00 -22.42
C PHE A 180 -4.96 12.98 -21.51
N ILE A 181 -4.29 11.87 -21.19
CA ILE A 181 -4.83 10.79 -20.36
C ILE A 181 -4.23 10.83 -18.96
N GLY A 182 -2.93 11.12 -18.83
CA GLY A 182 -2.30 11.23 -17.52
C GLY A 182 -0.89 11.78 -17.58
N ARG A 183 -0.50 12.48 -16.51
CA ARG A 183 0.86 13.01 -16.32
C ARG A 183 1.76 11.96 -15.68
N VAL A 184 2.94 11.72 -16.23
CA VAL A 184 3.93 10.80 -15.67
C VAL A 184 4.70 11.48 -14.53
N TYR A 185 4.79 10.80 -13.40
CA TYR A 185 5.55 11.21 -12.21
C TYR A 185 6.80 10.36 -12.00
N LEU A 186 6.74 9.07 -12.33
CA LEU A 186 7.85 8.14 -12.15
C LEU A 186 8.01 7.27 -13.40
N THR A 187 9.25 7.03 -13.79
CA THR A 187 9.61 6.10 -14.85
C THR A 187 10.58 5.05 -14.29
N ILE A 188 10.27 3.77 -14.47
CA ILE A 188 11.12 2.64 -14.11
C ILE A 188 11.52 1.93 -15.39
N SER A 189 12.79 2.05 -15.78
CA SER A 189 13.31 1.40 -16.99
C SER A 189 13.69 -0.05 -16.71
N LYS A 190 13.36 -0.94 -17.65
CA LYS A 190 13.80 -2.34 -17.65
C LYS A 190 15.08 -2.43 -18.48
N TYR A 191 16.13 -2.99 -17.91
CA TYR A 191 17.42 -3.27 -18.57
C TYR A 191 17.55 -4.76 -18.86
#